data_7887c79e9360a4f05ddc5f31c63c262e
#
_entry.id   7887c79e9360a4f05ddc5f31c63c262e
#
_cell.length_a   1.000
_cell.length_b   1.000
_cell.length_c   1.000
_cell.angle_alpha   90.00
_cell.angle_beta   90.00
_cell.angle_gamma   90.00
#
_symmetry.space_group_name_H-M   'P 1'
#
loop_
_entity.id
_entity.type
_entity.pdbx_description
1 polymer ?
#
loop_
_entity_poly.entity_id
_entity_poly.type
_entity_poly.pdbx_seq_one_letter_code
_entity_poly.pdbx_strand_id
1 'polypeptide(L)'
;QKREMMPVIPIIEQAKSLFEVDRIASHPRVTALLLGGEDLATDLGVQRTREGEEILLARQLVVYAAKAYQKEAIDTPFTDVTSKEGLSYDAEHAKRLGMTAKACIHPIQIDVINETFMPSQKEIDEAKRIVELEALAIKNGKGAFSMDGKMIDKPIILRAKKLLERVKS
;
A
#
# COMPACT_ATOMS: atom_id res chain seq x y z
N GLN A 1 33.76 -1.42 -13.87
CA GLN A 1 32.32 -1.66 -14.02
C GLN A 1 31.71 -1.66 -12.62
N LYS A 2 30.87 -0.63 -12.31
CA LYS A 2 30.02 -0.70 -11.12
C LYS A 2 29.04 -1.87 -11.33
N ARG A 3 29.19 -2.95 -10.55
CA ARG A 3 28.16 -4.00 -10.50
C ARG A 3 26.88 -3.35 -9.96
N GLU A 4 25.88 -3.21 -10.81
CA GLU A 4 24.53 -2.86 -10.33
C GLU A 4 24.11 -3.91 -9.31
N MET A 5 23.82 -3.48 -8.10
CA MET A 5 23.37 -4.39 -7.06
C MET A 5 21.94 -4.82 -7.38
N MET A 6 21.71 -6.12 -7.53
CA MET A 6 20.38 -6.69 -7.77
C MET A 6 19.40 -6.22 -6.69
N PRO A 7 18.22 -5.69 -7.08
CA PRO A 7 17.17 -5.34 -6.13
C PRO A 7 16.61 -6.58 -5.40
N VAL A 8 16.11 -6.39 -4.19
CA VAL A 8 15.61 -7.47 -3.33
C VAL A 8 14.25 -7.08 -2.78
N ILE A 9 13.34 -8.05 -2.72
CA ILE A 9 12.05 -7.98 -2.02
C ILE A 9 12.09 -9.04 -0.92
N PRO A 10 12.45 -8.69 0.32
CA PRO A 10 12.42 -9.64 1.44
C PRO A 10 10.97 -9.97 1.83
N ILE A 11 10.75 -11.25 2.19
CA ILE A 11 9.48 -11.70 2.75
C ILE A 11 9.58 -11.63 4.28
N ILE A 12 8.62 -10.93 4.88
CA ILE A 12 8.49 -10.76 6.34
C ILE A 12 7.44 -11.78 6.81
N GLU A 13 7.90 -12.91 7.32
CA GLU A 13 7.06 -14.09 7.57
C GLU A 13 7.34 -14.78 8.92
N GLN A 14 8.10 -14.12 9.78
CA GLN A 14 8.41 -14.57 11.14
C GLN A 14 8.28 -13.43 12.14
N ALA A 15 7.83 -13.70 13.34
CA ALA A 15 7.72 -12.73 14.41
C ALA A 15 9.04 -11.98 14.65
N LYS A 16 10.17 -12.68 14.62
CA LYS A 16 11.50 -12.06 14.75
C LYS A 16 11.78 -11.05 13.66
N SER A 17 11.37 -11.31 12.42
CA SER A 17 11.61 -10.38 11.31
C SER A 17 10.77 -9.10 11.42
N LEU A 18 9.63 -9.14 12.12
CA LEU A 18 8.84 -7.93 12.41
C LEU A 18 9.56 -6.96 13.34
N PHE A 19 10.33 -7.46 14.32
CA PHE A 19 11.14 -6.60 15.19
C PHE A 19 12.36 -6.00 14.48
N GLU A 20 12.75 -6.53 13.33
CA GLU A 20 13.87 -6.09 12.51
C GLU A 20 13.41 -5.38 11.22
N VAL A 21 12.12 -5.20 11.01
CA VAL A 21 11.55 -4.75 9.72
C VAL A 21 12.06 -3.38 9.31
N ASP A 22 12.30 -2.47 10.26
CA ASP A 22 12.89 -1.15 10.03
C ASP A 22 14.31 -1.28 9.46
N ARG A 23 15.16 -2.10 10.11
CA ARG A 23 16.53 -2.35 9.65
C ARG A 23 16.56 -3.06 8.29
N ILE A 24 15.62 -3.97 8.03
CA ILE A 24 15.48 -4.64 6.73
C ILE A 24 15.09 -3.60 5.67
N ALA A 25 14.07 -2.78 5.93
CA ALA A 25 13.59 -1.76 5.00
C ALA A 25 14.64 -0.70 4.66
N SER A 26 15.52 -0.35 5.61
CA SER A 26 16.58 0.66 5.41
C SER A 26 17.67 0.21 4.41
N HIS A 27 17.77 -1.08 4.11
CA HIS A 27 18.84 -1.56 3.25
C HIS A 27 18.68 -1.04 1.80
N PRO A 28 19.75 -0.50 1.16
CA PRO A 28 19.67 0.17 -0.15
C PRO A 28 19.22 -0.74 -1.30
N ARG A 29 19.41 -2.06 -1.19
CA ARG A 29 18.96 -3.04 -2.19
C ARG A 29 17.47 -3.37 -2.08
N VAL A 30 16.84 -3.11 -0.93
CA VAL A 30 15.41 -3.39 -0.72
C VAL A 30 14.59 -2.36 -1.50
N THR A 31 13.70 -2.84 -2.35
CA THR A 31 12.78 -2.02 -3.16
C THR A 31 11.34 -2.12 -2.68
N ALA A 32 10.98 -3.26 -2.08
CA ALA A 32 9.68 -3.51 -1.48
C ALA A 32 9.82 -4.47 -0.31
N LEU A 33 8.80 -4.53 0.56
CA LEU A 33 8.63 -5.55 1.59
C LEU A 33 7.39 -6.38 1.24
N LEU A 34 7.47 -7.70 1.32
CA LEU A 34 6.35 -8.62 1.14
C LEU A 34 6.00 -9.26 2.49
N LEU A 35 4.73 -9.20 2.88
CA LEU A 35 4.24 -9.90 4.06
C LEU A 35 3.92 -11.37 3.71
N GLY A 36 4.54 -12.32 4.39
CA GLY A 36 4.24 -13.76 4.33
C GLY A 36 3.27 -14.17 5.44
N GLY A 37 1.97 -13.91 5.25
CA GLY A 37 0.97 -14.04 6.32
C GLY A 37 0.72 -15.48 6.78
N GLU A 38 0.80 -16.48 5.90
CA GLU A 38 0.57 -17.89 6.25
C GLU A 38 1.72 -18.42 7.13
N ASP A 39 2.97 -18.16 6.73
CA ASP A 39 4.14 -18.59 7.49
C ASP A 39 4.24 -17.82 8.81
N LEU A 40 3.89 -16.52 8.81
CA LEU A 40 3.82 -15.74 10.03
C LEU A 40 2.78 -16.27 11.02
N ALA A 41 1.57 -16.64 10.55
CA ALA A 41 0.55 -17.23 11.41
C ALA A 41 1.01 -18.56 11.99
N THR A 42 1.73 -19.37 11.19
CA THR A 42 2.35 -20.62 11.65
C THR A 42 3.41 -20.34 12.73
N ASP A 43 4.28 -19.35 12.52
CA ASP A 43 5.32 -18.96 13.50
C ASP A 43 4.71 -18.43 14.82
N LEU A 44 3.55 -17.75 14.72
CA LEU A 44 2.78 -17.26 15.88
C LEU A 44 1.95 -18.36 16.58
N GLY A 45 1.80 -19.54 15.95
CA GLY A 45 0.97 -20.63 16.48
C GLY A 45 -0.53 -20.37 16.39
N VAL A 46 -0.99 -19.57 15.43
CA VAL A 46 -2.39 -19.22 15.21
C VAL A 46 -2.88 -19.62 13.82
N GLN A 47 -4.20 -19.72 13.65
CA GLN A 47 -4.80 -19.94 12.34
C GLN A 47 -5.11 -18.61 11.64
N ARG A 48 -4.98 -18.61 10.32
CA ARG A 48 -5.43 -17.49 9.49
C ARG A 48 -6.95 -17.38 9.54
N THR A 49 -7.43 -16.16 9.69
CA THR A 49 -8.86 -15.84 9.64
C THR A 49 -9.20 -15.01 8.41
N ARG A 50 -10.47 -14.97 8.05
CA ARG A 50 -10.96 -14.15 6.93
C ARG A 50 -10.79 -12.65 7.23
N GLU A 51 -10.94 -12.27 8.48
CA GLU A 51 -10.83 -10.89 8.98
C GLU A 51 -9.37 -10.42 9.01
N GLY A 52 -8.44 -11.36 9.20
CA GLY A 52 -6.99 -11.11 9.21
C GLY A 52 -6.51 -10.32 10.42
N GLU A 53 -7.23 -10.39 11.55
CA GLU A 53 -6.88 -9.68 12.78
C GLU A 53 -5.54 -10.16 13.36
N GLU A 54 -5.23 -11.44 13.21
CA GLU A 54 -4.00 -12.08 13.69
C GLU A 54 -2.73 -11.54 13.02
N ILE A 55 -2.85 -10.97 11.81
CA ILE A 55 -1.73 -10.34 11.09
C ILE A 55 -1.87 -8.83 10.93
N LEU A 56 -2.87 -8.20 11.54
CA LEU A 56 -3.14 -6.77 11.39
C LEU A 56 -1.94 -5.92 11.81
N LEU A 57 -1.34 -6.22 12.95
CA LEU A 57 -0.14 -5.52 13.43
C LEU A 57 1.03 -5.69 12.46
N ALA A 58 1.22 -6.89 11.92
CA ALA A 58 2.27 -7.15 10.95
C ALA A 58 2.08 -6.36 9.66
N ARG A 59 0.85 -6.29 9.12
CA ARG A 59 0.50 -5.43 7.98
C ARG A 59 0.90 -3.98 8.24
N GLN A 60 0.54 -3.44 9.42
CA GLN A 60 0.84 -2.06 9.78
C GLN A 60 2.35 -1.81 9.91
N LEU A 61 3.09 -2.69 10.58
CA LEU A 61 4.54 -2.56 10.73
C LEU A 61 5.28 -2.59 9.39
N VAL A 62 4.89 -3.50 8.49
CA VAL A 62 5.43 -3.56 7.11
C VAL A 62 5.15 -2.27 6.35
N VAL A 63 3.94 -1.72 6.44
CA VAL A 63 3.58 -0.45 5.80
C VAL A 63 4.41 0.69 6.38
N TYR A 64 4.53 0.83 7.70
CA TYR A 64 5.30 1.91 8.31
C TYR A 64 6.77 1.83 7.94
N ALA A 65 7.38 0.65 8.02
CA ALA A 65 8.77 0.45 7.63
C ALA A 65 9.01 0.77 6.14
N ALA A 66 8.15 0.25 5.25
CA ALA A 66 8.24 0.53 3.83
C ALA A 66 8.14 2.05 3.54
N LYS A 67 7.17 2.74 4.15
CA LYS A 67 6.94 4.17 3.93
C LYS A 67 8.05 5.04 4.51
N ALA A 68 8.67 4.67 5.64
CA ALA A 68 9.81 5.37 6.22
C ALA A 68 10.99 5.48 5.24
N TYR A 69 11.18 4.48 4.41
CA TYR A 69 12.27 4.40 3.44
C TYR A 69 11.82 4.52 1.97
N GLN A 70 10.59 5.00 1.72
CA GLN A 70 10.03 5.19 0.37
C GLN A 70 10.01 3.90 -0.47
N LYS A 71 9.73 2.78 0.18
CA LYS A 71 9.61 1.46 -0.45
C LYS A 71 8.14 1.08 -0.64
N GLU A 72 7.91 0.07 -1.47
CA GLU A 72 6.57 -0.51 -1.65
C GLU A 72 6.28 -1.53 -0.55
N ALA A 73 5.01 -1.62 -0.14
CA ALA A 73 4.51 -2.60 0.82
C ALA A 73 3.55 -3.54 0.10
N ILE A 74 3.92 -4.82 0.00
CA ILE A 74 3.17 -5.85 -0.70
C ILE A 74 2.48 -6.73 0.34
N ASP A 75 1.16 -6.83 0.26
CA ASP A 75 0.38 -7.69 1.16
C ASP A 75 0.53 -9.17 0.80
N THR A 76 0.23 -10.03 1.79
CA THR A 76 0.22 -11.49 1.67
C THR A 76 -0.78 -11.97 0.62
N PRO A 77 -0.56 -13.13 -0.04
CA PRO A 77 -1.57 -13.72 -0.92
C PRO A 77 -2.88 -14.04 -0.18
N PHE A 78 -3.97 -14.11 -0.93
CA PHE A 78 -5.24 -14.66 -0.47
C PHE A 78 -5.35 -16.11 -0.96
N THR A 79 -5.47 -17.06 -0.02
CA THR A 79 -5.31 -18.49 -0.31
C THR A 79 -6.54 -19.16 -0.91
N ASP A 80 -7.75 -18.65 -0.65
CA ASP A 80 -8.98 -19.18 -1.27
C ASP A 80 -9.16 -18.62 -2.69
N VAL A 81 -8.62 -19.33 -3.67
CA VAL A 81 -8.70 -18.93 -5.10
C VAL A 81 -10.11 -18.96 -5.68
N THR A 82 -11.08 -19.58 -4.97
CA THR A 82 -12.45 -19.70 -5.44
C THR A 82 -13.33 -18.53 -4.99
N SER A 83 -12.93 -17.80 -3.96
CA SER A 83 -13.68 -16.69 -3.39
C SER A 83 -13.23 -15.33 -3.94
N LYS A 84 -13.83 -14.90 -5.06
CA LYS A 84 -13.58 -13.56 -5.61
C LYS A 84 -13.95 -12.44 -4.62
N GLU A 85 -15.09 -12.60 -3.93
CA GLU A 85 -15.56 -11.63 -2.93
C GLU A 85 -14.62 -11.53 -1.73
N GLY A 86 -14.14 -12.68 -1.23
CA GLY A 86 -13.17 -12.73 -0.15
C GLY A 86 -11.84 -12.05 -0.54
N LEU A 87 -11.36 -12.31 -1.75
CA LEU A 87 -10.16 -11.65 -2.28
C LEU A 87 -10.34 -10.13 -2.37
N SER A 88 -11.48 -9.66 -2.90
CA SER A 88 -11.77 -8.22 -2.99
C SER A 88 -11.80 -7.56 -1.62
N TYR A 89 -12.48 -8.17 -0.65
CA TYR A 89 -12.55 -7.69 0.73
C TYR A 89 -11.15 -7.56 1.38
N ASP A 90 -10.34 -8.62 1.27
CA ASP A 90 -8.99 -8.65 1.87
C ASP A 90 -8.03 -7.67 1.17
N ALA A 91 -8.13 -7.55 -0.17
CA ALA A 91 -7.34 -6.58 -0.94
C ALA A 91 -7.69 -5.13 -0.60
N GLU A 92 -8.99 -4.82 -0.48
CA GLU A 92 -9.43 -3.49 -0.05
C GLU A 92 -9.03 -3.19 1.40
N HIS A 93 -9.08 -4.18 2.29
CA HIS A 93 -8.59 -4.02 3.66
C HIS A 93 -7.10 -3.67 3.66
N ALA A 94 -6.27 -4.43 2.93
CA ALA A 94 -4.85 -4.16 2.79
C ALA A 94 -4.56 -2.75 2.22
N LYS A 95 -5.30 -2.35 1.16
CA LYS A 95 -5.19 -1.00 0.57
C LYS A 95 -5.51 0.10 1.59
N ARG A 96 -6.57 -0.06 2.40
CA ARG A 96 -6.93 0.89 3.47
C ARG A 96 -5.85 1.02 4.54
N LEU A 97 -5.11 -0.04 4.84
CA LEU A 97 -3.98 -0.02 5.76
C LEU A 97 -2.73 0.65 5.19
N GLY A 98 -2.68 0.89 3.87
CA GLY A 98 -1.56 1.55 3.19
C GLY A 98 -0.64 0.61 2.42
N MET A 99 -1.01 -0.67 2.26
CA MET A 99 -0.35 -1.55 1.31
C MET A 99 -0.49 -0.97 -0.11
N THR A 100 0.51 -1.20 -0.96
CA THR A 100 0.56 -0.64 -2.31
C THR A 100 0.32 -1.70 -3.39
N ALA A 101 0.42 -2.96 -3.00
CA ALA A 101 0.18 -4.12 -3.85
C ALA A 101 -0.24 -5.32 -2.98
N LYS A 102 -0.64 -6.40 -3.63
CA LYS A 102 -0.92 -7.69 -3.02
C LYS A 102 -0.33 -8.80 -3.89
N ALA A 103 0.34 -9.76 -3.27
CA ALA A 103 0.81 -10.94 -3.98
C ALA A 103 -0.39 -11.80 -4.43
N CYS A 104 -0.28 -12.45 -5.58
CA CYS A 104 -1.27 -13.40 -6.06
C CYS A 104 -0.60 -14.77 -6.28
N ILE A 105 -1.37 -15.84 -6.06
CA ILE A 105 -0.93 -17.23 -6.22
C ILE A 105 -1.64 -17.94 -7.38
N HIS A 106 -2.59 -17.25 -8.03
CA HIS A 106 -3.32 -17.81 -9.17
C HIS A 106 -3.69 -16.70 -10.17
N PRO A 107 -3.62 -16.93 -11.49
CA PRO A 107 -3.93 -15.92 -12.50
C PRO A 107 -5.32 -15.30 -12.39
N ILE A 108 -6.31 -16.06 -11.90
CA ILE A 108 -7.70 -15.57 -11.72
C ILE A 108 -7.79 -14.39 -10.72
N GLN A 109 -6.77 -14.20 -9.87
CA GLN A 109 -6.72 -13.13 -8.87
C GLN A 109 -6.22 -11.79 -9.44
N ILE A 110 -5.55 -11.82 -10.61
CA ILE A 110 -4.83 -10.65 -11.15
C ILE A 110 -5.77 -9.47 -11.37
N ASP A 111 -6.90 -9.69 -12.04
CA ASP A 111 -7.82 -8.59 -12.38
C ASP A 111 -8.39 -7.93 -11.12
N VAL A 112 -8.82 -8.73 -10.14
CA VAL A 112 -9.37 -8.23 -8.86
C VAL A 112 -8.33 -7.41 -8.10
N ILE A 113 -7.09 -7.90 -8.03
CA ILE A 113 -6.01 -7.20 -7.34
C ILE A 113 -5.69 -5.90 -8.05
N ASN A 114 -5.54 -5.91 -9.37
CA ASN A 114 -5.26 -4.73 -10.16
C ASN A 114 -6.37 -3.68 -10.01
N GLU A 115 -7.64 -4.07 -10.20
CA GLU A 115 -8.79 -3.18 -10.03
C GLU A 115 -8.81 -2.54 -8.63
N THR A 116 -8.49 -3.32 -7.58
CA THR A 116 -8.48 -2.82 -6.21
C THR A 116 -7.37 -1.80 -5.98
N PHE A 117 -6.14 -2.10 -6.42
CA PHE A 117 -4.97 -1.23 -6.13
C PHE A 117 -4.82 -0.06 -7.09
N MET A 118 -5.43 -0.11 -8.26
CA MET A 118 -5.47 1.06 -9.15
C MET A 118 -6.40 2.13 -8.60
N PRO A 119 -6.07 3.42 -8.81
CA PRO A 119 -6.98 4.51 -8.51
C PRO A 119 -8.25 4.43 -9.38
N SER A 120 -9.41 4.56 -8.77
CA SER A 120 -10.67 4.67 -9.50
C SER A 120 -10.75 5.99 -10.28
N GLN A 121 -11.57 6.04 -11.33
CA GLN A 121 -11.80 7.27 -12.10
C GLN A 121 -12.28 8.42 -11.18
N LYS A 122 -13.12 8.11 -10.20
CA LYS A 122 -13.61 9.10 -9.20
C LYS A 122 -12.46 9.69 -8.38
N GLU A 123 -11.53 8.85 -7.90
CA GLU A 123 -10.34 9.32 -7.15
C GLU A 123 -9.42 10.17 -8.03
N ILE A 124 -9.27 9.80 -9.30
CA ILE A 124 -8.49 10.56 -10.28
C ILE A 124 -9.11 11.94 -10.52
N ASP A 125 -10.41 11.99 -10.74
CA ASP A 125 -11.11 13.25 -11.03
C ASP A 125 -11.13 14.17 -9.80
N GLU A 126 -11.31 13.61 -8.60
CA GLU A 126 -11.20 14.36 -7.34
C GLU A 126 -9.78 14.92 -7.14
N ALA A 127 -8.76 14.10 -7.40
CA ALA A 127 -7.37 14.54 -7.31
C ALA A 127 -7.02 15.67 -8.31
N LYS A 128 -7.50 15.58 -9.55
CA LYS A 128 -7.35 16.68 -10.54
C LYS A 128 -7.99 17.97 -10.04
N ARG A 129 -9.24 17.89 -9.56
CA ARG A 129 -9.97 19.03 -9.04
C ARG A 129 -9.26 19.69 -7.85
N ILE A 130 -8.67 18.89 -6.94
CA ILE A 130 -7.88 19.42 -5.82
C ILE A 130 -6.66 20.20 -6.32
N VAL A 131 -5.92 19.67 -7.30
CA VAL A 131 -4.73 20.33 -7.85
C VAL A 131 -5.09 21.62 -8.62
N GLU A 132 -6.20 21.64 -9.35
CA GLU A 132 -6.71 22.85 -10.02
C GLU A 132 -7.09 23.94 -9.02
N LEU A 133 -7.82 23.59 -7.96
CA LEU A 133 -8.21 24.54 -6.91
C LEU A 133 -7.02 25.03 -6.11
N GLU A 134 -5.97 24.21 -5.88
CA GLU A 134 -4.70 24.67 -5.28
C GLU A 134 -4.07 25.78 -6.12
N ALA A 135 -4.00 25.61 -7.44
CA ALA A 135 -3.41 26.63 -8.32
C ALA A 135 -4.17 27.96 -8.24
N LEU A 136 -5.50 27.93 -8.11
CA LEU A 136 -6.33 29.12 -7.90
C LEU A 136 -6.14 29.73 -6.50
N ALA A 137 -6.05 28.90 -5.46
CA ALA A 137 -5.82 29.36 -4.09
C ALA A 137 -4.47 30.08 -3.93
N ILE A 138 -3.41 29.54 -4.53
CA ILE A 138 -2.07 30.16 -4.55
C ILE A 138 -2.11 31.54 -5.22
N LYS A 139 -2.79 31.68 -6.38
CA LYS A 139 -2.96 32.97 -7.05
C LYS A 139 -3.65 34.01 -6.17
N ASN A 140 -4.51 33.57 -5.24
CA ASN A 140 -5.24 34.40 -4.30
C ASN A 140 -4.54 34.54 -2.94
N GLY A 141 -3.27 34.12 -2.78
CA GLY A 141 -2.51 34.20 -1.55
C GLY A 141 -2.98 33.30 -0.41
N LYS A 142 -3.75 32.23 -0.71
CA LYS A 142 -4.32 31.32 0.29
C LYS A 142 -3.55 30.00 0.31
N GLY A 143 -3.16 29.53 1.50
CA GLY A 143 -2.48 28.25 1.71
C GLY A 143 -3.43 27.05 1.91
N ALA A 144 -4.71 27.28 2.14
CA ALA A 144 -5.76 26.27 2.27
C ALA A 144 -7.05 26.78 1.64
N PHE A 145 -7.93 25.86 1.22
CA PHE A 145 -9.22 26.21 0.62
C PHE A 145 -10.29 25.18 1.01
N SER A 146 -11.55 25.48 0.71
CA SER A 146 -12.65 24.55 0.92
C SER A 146 -13.09 23.93 -0.40
N MET A 147 -13.34 22.61 -0.39
CA MET A 147 -13.96 21.87 -1.50
C MET A 147 -15.05 20.96 -0.93
N ASP A 148 -16.27 21.13 -1.41
CA ASP A 148 -17.44 20.35 -1.00
C ASP A 148 -17.64 20.33 0.53
N GLY A 149 -17.42 21.49 1.20
CA GLY A 149 -17.57 21.66 2.65
C GLY A 149 -16.41 21.12 3.49
N LYS A 150 -15.37 20.55 2.87
CA LYS A 150 -14.15 20.04 3.55
C LYS A 150 -12.98 20.99 3.36
N MET A 151 -12.21 21.19 4.43
CA MET A 151 -10.94 21.93 4.33
C MET A 151 -9.92 21.07 3.59
N ILE A 152 -9.29 21.66 2.57
CA ILE A 152 -8.20 21.05 1.81
C ILE A 152 -6.92 21.77 2.19
N ASP A 153 -6.02 21.04 2.80
CA ASP A 153 -4.72 21.50 3.27
C ASP A 153 -3.55 20.80 2.54
N LYS A 154 -2.34 21.16 2.87
CA LYS A 154 -1.12 20.64 2.24
C LYS A 154 -1.02 19.10 2.22
N PRO A 155 -1.34 18.34 3.31
CA PRO A 155 -1.35 16.88 3.28
C PRO A 155 -2.29 16.28 2.25
N ILE A 156 -3.50 16.83 2.10
CA ILE A 156 -4.50 16.37 1.14
C ILE A 156 -4.02 16.63 -0.30
N ILE A 157 -3.48 17.84 -0.54
CA ILE A 157 -2.92 18.22 -1.84
C ILE A 157 -1.77 17.30 -2.24
N LEU A 158 -0.86 16.99 -1.32
CA LEU A 158 0.26 16.09 -1.58
C LEU A 158 -0.21 14.66 -1.93
N ARG A 159 -1.26 14.16 -1.27
CA ARG A 159 -1.86 12.87 -1.61
C ARG A 159 -2.45 12.87 -3.02
N ALA A 160 -3.19 13.93 -3.38
CA ALA A 160 -3.76 14.09 -4.72
C ALA A 160 -2.67 14.09 -5.80
N LYS A 161 -1.59 14.84 -5.61
CA LYS A 161 -0.45 14.88 -6.54
C LYS A 161 0.22 13.51 -6.71
N LYS A 162 0.50 12.80 -5.61
CA LYS A 162 1.08 11.44 -5.64
C LYS A 162 0.17 10.44 -6.35
N LEU A 163 -1.15 10.54 -6.16
CA LEU A 163 -2.10 9.69 -6.88
C LEU A 163 -2.01 9.92 -8.39
N LEU A 164 -1.99 11.18 -8.83
CA LEU A 164 -1.89 11.54 -10.26
C LEU A 164 -0.54 11.14 -10.88
N GLU A 165 0.55 11.14 -10.13
CA GLU A 165 1.86 10.64 -10.57
C GLU A 165 1.80 9.13 -10.87
N ARG A 166 1.13 8.33 -10.01
CA ARG A 166 0.96 6.88 -10.21
C ARG A 166 0.13 6.52 -11.45
N VAL A 167 -0.80 7.37 -11.85
CA VAL A 167 -1.64 7.14 -13.04
C VAL A 167 -0.89 7.42 -14.35
N LYS A 168 0.19 8.21 -14.29
CA LYS A 168 1.01 8.56 -15.47
C LYS A 168 2.15 7.57 -15.73
N SER A 169 2.50 6.75 -14.76
CA SER A 169 3.56 5.73 -14.86
C SER A 169 3.00 4.39 -15.33
#